data_1c9af6207925ec272615bd48374015e1
#
_entry.id   1c9af6207925ec272615bd48374015e1
#
_cell.length_a   1.000
_cell.length_b   1.000
_cell.length_c   1.000
_cell.angle_alpha   90.00
_cell.angle_beta   90.00
_cell.angle_gamma   90.00
#
_symmetry.space_group_name_H-M   'P 1'
#
loop_
_entity.id
_entity.type
_entity.pdbx_description
1 polymer ?
#
loop_
_entity_poly.entity_id
_entity_poly.type
_entity_poly.pdbx_seq_one_letter_code
_entity_poly.pdbx_strand_id
1 'polypeptide(L)'
;KVDNFLNHQIDIMRHIAYEFKRRFKGKLVTGILTIEASGIAIATMLLTGCIMENTVTGPQIEPRYVTFSAESEQTFSWNFQPNKDAEAFTLGEGEYFEYRVGNGDWNEFTSSIADVPFGGSLGDLQLRGISSRGSAYSSDEKFSIISFGGDARVSCSGDIRTIVNFEDYENANTSEARFKSLFYCCPQLISAPDFPATELATYCYCDLFYGCTSLETAPALPADVLADYCYLRMFLNCSSLKTAPELPATNLATGCYGDMFMGCDALESAPVLPATQLHRECDGSIFGGCELINEVHIKAKTIVLLTDSGEGEPEFREFDINDRACRFEVTNALMYWLPSGGGTIYCSVAFAKLWFSEDFVRPDGKWKVASRY
;
A
#
# COMPACT_ATOMS: atom_id res chain seq x y z
N LYS A 1 -18.09 -6.47 -30.98
CA LYS A 1 -17.79 -5.26 -31.79
C LYS A 1 -18.73 -4.09 -31.49
N VAL A 2 -19.99 -4.35 -31.10
CA VAL A 2 -20.96 -3.31 -30.71
C VAL A 2 -20.61 -2.75 -29.36
N ASP A 3 -20.21 -3.59 -28.41
CA ASP A 3 -19.86 -3.19 -27.06
C ASP A 3 -18.61 -2.30 -26.98
N ASN A 4 -17.59 -2.58 -27.79
CA ASN A 4 -16.39 -1.73 -27.90
C ASN A 4 -16.69 -0.36 -28.52
N PHE A 5 -17.66 -0.29 -29.44
CA PHE A 5 -18.08 0.97 -30.03
C PHE A 5 -18.87 1.82 -29.03
N LEU A 6 -19.74 1.18 -28.25
CA LEU A 6 -20.54 1.87 -27.22
C LEU A 6 -19.65 2.43 -26.09
N ASN A 7 -18.68 1.65 -25.62
CA ASN A 7 -17.74 2.07 -24.60
C ASN A 7 -16.87 3.25 -25.09
N HIS A 8 -16.38 3.20 -26.32
CA HIS A 8 -15.61 4.31 -26.90
C HIS A 8 -16.44 5.60 -27.03
N GLN A 9 -17.73 5.51 -27.35
CA GLN A 9 -18.63 6.68 -27.39
C GLN A 9 -18.91 7.24 -26.00
N ILE A 10 -19.02 6.38 -24.99
CA ILE A 10 -19.20 6.79 -23.58
C ILE A 10 -17.97 7.55 -23.10
N ASP A 11 -16.77 7.10 -23.42
CA ASP A 11 -15.52 7.74 -23.02
C ASP A 11 -15.33 9.11 -23.70
N ILE A 12 -15.69 9.22 -24.97
CA ILE A 12 -15.71 10.52 -25.67
C ILE A 12 -16.68 11.49 -24.99
N MET A 13 -17.88 11.04 -24.62
CA MET A 13 -18.86 11.88 -23.96
C MET A 13 -18.42 12.30 -22.53
N ARG A 14 -17.78 11.42 -21.80
CA ARG A 14 -17.16 11.74 -20.49
C ARG A 14 -16.08 12.81 -20.64
N HIS A 15 -15.21 12.67 -21.62
CA HIS A 15 -14.14 13.64 -21.91
C HIS A 15 -14.71 15.02 -22.30
N ILE A 16 -15.74 15.05 -23.17
CA ILE A 16 -16.43 16.31 -23.55
C ILE A 16 -17.10 16.94 -22.34
N ALA A 17 -17.76 16.18 -21.48
CA ALA A 17 -18.39 16.71 -20.25
C ALA A 17 -17.36 17.27 -19.28
N TYR A 18 -16.21 16.62 -19.14
CA TYR A 18 -15.08 17.08 -18.33
C TYR A 18 -14.51 18.41 -18.83
N GLU A 19 -14.20 18.51 -20.14
CA GLU A 19 -13.69 19.75 -20.73
C GLU A 19 -14.70 20.91 -20.65
N PHE A 20 -15.98 20.61 -20.72
CA PHE A 20 -17.04 21.59 -20.58
C PHE A 20 -17.13 22.11 -19.12
N LYS A 21 -17.06 21.20 -18.16
CA LYS A 21 -17.06 21.54 -16.72
C LYS A 21 -15.82 22.38 -16.33
N ARG A 22 -14.66 22.05 -16.91
CA ARG A 22 -13.40 22.78 -16.70
C ARG A 22 -13.43 24.20 -17.26
N ARG A 23 -14.01 24.42 -18.48
CA ARG A 23 -14.05 25.72 -19.14
C ARG A 23 -15.09 26.68 -18.57
N PHE A 24 -16.14 26.18 -17.94
CA PHE A 24 -17.30 26.97 -17.52
C PHE A 24 -17.53 26.95 -16.01
N LYS A 25 -16.48 26.86 -15.18
CA LYS A 25 -16.60 27.07 -13.73
C LYS A 25 -17.39 28.38 -13.46
N GLY A 26 -18.63 28.25 -13.01
CA GLY A 26 -19.41 29.34 -12.42
C GLY A 26 -20.28 30.18 -13.37
N LYS A 27 -20.57 29.78 -14.60
CA LYS A 27 -21.54 30.50 -15.46
C LYS A 27 -22.67 29.58 -15.90
N LEU A 28 -23.90 30.00 -15.60
CA LEU A 28 -25.13 29.40 -16.13
C LEU A 28 -25.12 29.53 -17.65
N VAL A 29 -25.08 28.43 -18.38
CA VAL A 29 -25.26 28.44 -19.83
C VAL A 29 -26.43 27.54 -20.17
N THR A 30 -27.50 28.11 -20.67
CA THR A 30 -28.58 27.39 -21.31
C THR A 30 -28.15 27.10 -22.75
N GLY A 31 -27.98 25.83 -23.09
CA GLY A 31 -27.66 25.39 -24.44
C GLY A 31 -28.32 24.05 -24.76
N ILE A 32 -28.89 23.96 -25.95
CA ILE A 32 -29.42 22.70 -26.50
C ILE A 32 -28.31 22.07 -27.33
N LEU A 33 -27.83 20.91 -26.93
CA LEU A 33 -26.92 20.12 -27.75
C LEU A 33 -27.73 19.03 -28.45
N THR A 34 -27.97 19.19 -29.73
CA THR A 34 -28.57 18.15 -30.58
C THR A 34 -27.46 17.36 -31.24
N ILE A 35 -27.36 16.07 -30.94
CA ILE A 35 -26.49 15.15 -31.66
C ILE A 35 -27.40 14.27 -32.54
N GLU A 36 -27.38 14.48 -33.86
CA GLU A 36 -27.99 13.58 -34.80
C GLU A 36 -27.04 12.43 -35.14
N ALA A 37 -27.42 11.23 -34.70
CA ALA A 37 -26.81 9.98 -35.20
C ALA A 37 -27.90 9.19 -35.93
N SER A 38 -27.64 8.91 -37.17
CA SER A 38 -28.54 8.18 -38.08
C SER A 38 -28.90 6.79 -37.52
N GLY A 39 -30.17 6.61 -37.14
CA GLY A 39 -30.79 5.31 -37.03
C GLY A 39 -31.02 4.72 -35.62
N ILE A 40 -30.82 5.44 -34.52
CA ILE A 40 -31.12 4.97 -33.15
C ILE A 40 -31.69 6.13 -32.36
N ALA A 41 -32.70 5.83 -31.55
CA ALA A 41 -33.56 6.72 -30.80
C ALA A 41 -32.89 8.00 -30.27
N ILE A 42 -33.48 9.14 -30.59
CA ILE A 42 -33.12 10.47 -30.12
C ILE A 42 -33.31 10.54 -28.62
N ALA A 43 -32.23 10.65 -27.87
CA ALA A 43 -32.27 11.09 -26.49
C ALA A 43 -32.05 12.60 -26.47
N THR A 44 -33.13 13.38 -26.36
CA THR A 44 -33.07 14.81 -26.16
C THR A 44 -32.75 15.07 -24.69
N MET A 45 -31.52 15.43 -24.36
CA MET A 45 -31.20 15.99 -23.05
C MET A 45 -31.47 17.49 -23.10
N LEU A 46 -32.58 17.90 -22.50
CA LEU A 46 -32.82 19.30 -22.14
C LEU A 46 -31.98 19.63 -20.90
N LEU A 47 -30.84 20.30 -21.09
CA LEU A 47 -30.14 21.01 -20.03
C LEU A 47 -30.88 22.33 -19.76
N THR A 48 -32.08 22.27 -19.20
CA THR A 48 -32.62 23.43 -18.46
C THR A 48 -31.90 23.48 -17.15
N GLY A 49 -31.43 24.68 -16.75
CA GLY A 49 -30.63 24.91 -15.52
C GLY A 49 -31.33 24.59 -14.19
N CYS A 50 -31.91 23.45 -14.11
CA CYS A 50 -32.08 22.70 -12.89
C CYS A 50 -30.95 21.68 -12.90
N ILE A 51 -30.00 21.83 -11.99
CA ILE A 51 -29.38 20.68 -11.41
C ILE A 51 -30.56 19.81 -10.98
N MET A 52 -30.93 18.81 -11.79
CA MET A 52 -31.59 17.66 -11.19
C MET A 52 -30.53 17.15 -10.22
N GLU A 53 -30.61 17.60 -8.97
CA GLU A 53 -30.21 16.75 -7.88
C GLU A 53 -30.88 15.43 -8.23
N ASN A 54 -30.11 14.48 -8.76
CA ASN A 54 -30.47 13.10 -8.67
C ASN A 54 -30.56 12.84 -7.17
N THR A 55 -31.75 13.04 -6.62
CA THR A 55 -32.11 12.44 -5.36
C THR A 55 -32.20 10.94 -5.62
N VAL A 56 -31.06 10.32 -5.85
CA VAL A 56 -30.86 8.95 -5.47
C VAL A 56 -31.04 8.97 -3.96
N THR A 57 -32.25 8.65 -3.51
CA THR A 57 -32.64 8.53 -2.09
C THR A 57 -32.06 7.26 -1.47
N GLY A 58 -30.79 6.96 -1.78
CA GLY A 58 -29.93 6.13 -0.97
C GLY A 58 -29.05 7.06 -0.13
N PRO A 59 -28.59 6.64 1.05
CA PRO A 59 -27.62 7.42 1.78
C PRO A 59 -26.45 7.70 0.82
N GLN A 60 -26.20 8.99 0.52
CA GLN A 60 -25.00 9.42 -0.18
C GLN A 60 -23.85 9.02 0.76
N ILE A 61 -23.17 7.92 0.43
CA ILE A 61 -21.96 7.55 1.15
C ILE A 61 -20.95 8.61 0.75
N GLU A 62 -20.66 9.54 1.67
CA GLU A 62 -19.58 10.51 1.49
C GLU A 62 -18.30 9.75 1.12
N PRO A 63 -17.54 10.21 0.12
CA PRO A 63 -16.28 9.58 -0.21
C PRO A 63 -15.39 9.51 1.04
N ARG A 64 -14.84 8.33 1.28
CA ARG A 64 -13.98 8.07 2.44
C ARG A 64 -12.58 8.65 2.20
N TYR A 65 -12.47 9.96 2.15
CA TYR A 65 -11.17 10.65 1.95
C TYR A 65 -10.17 10.24 3.01
N VAL A 66 -8.89 10.21 2.65
CA VAL A 66 -7.81 10.07 3.65
C VAL A 66 -7.94 11.23 4.63
N THR A 67 -8.15 10.91 5.90
CA THR A 67 -8.51 11.87 6.96
C THR A 67 -7.55 11.72 8.13
N PHE A 68 -6.91 12.82 8.52
CA PHE A 68 -6.07 12.91 9.70
C PHE A 68 -6.80 13.66 10.81
N SER A 69 -6.87 13.07 12.00
CA SER A 69 -7.49 13.65 13.18
C SER A 69 -6.49 13.72 14.33
N ALA A 70 -6.50 14.80 15.07
CA ALA A 70 -5.71 14.98 16.27
C ALA A 70 -6.53 15.68 17.36
N GLU A 71 -6.36 15.28 18.65
CA GLU A 71 -7.11 15.88 19.77
C GLU A 71 -6.73 17.33 20.06
N SER A 72 -5.50 17.71 19.73
CA SER A 72 -5.01 19.09 19.85
C SER A 72 -4.41 19.55 18.53
N GLU A 73 -4.09 20.84 18.44
CA GLU A 73 -3.52 21.44 17.24
C GLU A 73 -2.21 20.73 16.83
N GLN A 74 -2.12 20.42 15.54
CA GLN A 74 -1.03 19.73 14.88
C GLN A 74 -0.73 20.47 13.57
N THR A 75 0.44 20.26 12.98
CA THR A 75 0.74 20.71 11.62
C THR A 75 1.01 19.54 10.69
N PHE A 76 0.57 19.66 9.46
CA PHE A 76 0.74 18.70 8.38
C PHE A 76 1.65 19.27 7.32
N SER A 77 2.59 18.47 6.84
CA SER A 77 3.44 18.81 5.70
C SER A 77 3.49 17.63 4.75
N TRP A 78 3.50 17.90 3.44
CA TRP A 78 3.73 16.88 2.42
C TRP A 78 4.88 17.32 1.52
N ASN A 79 6.01 16.67 1.67
CA ASN A 79 7.26 16.98 0.99
C ASN A 79 7.46 16.07 -0.23
N PHE A 80 7.54 16.65 -1.42
CA PHE A 80 7.75 15.95 -2.69
C PHE A 80 9.24 15.71 -3.02
N GLN A 81 10.15 16.25 -2.22
CA GLN A 81 11.59 16.06 -2.35
C GLN A 81 12.24 15.86 -0.98
N PRO A 82 11.96 14.72 -0.31
CA PRO A 82 12.51 14.46 1.02
C PRO A 82 14.03 14.26 1.00
N ASN A 83 14.56 13.71 -0.08
CA ASN A 83 16.01 13.62 -0.34
C ASN A 83 16.43 14.75 -1.27
N LYS A 84 17.26 15.69 -0.78
CA LYS A 84 17.73 16.86 -1.54
C LYS A 84 18.65 16.49 -2.71
N ASP A 85 19.28 15.33 -2.65
CA ASP A 85 20.19 14.83 -3.68
C ASP A 85 19.45 14.06 -4.78
N ALA A 86 18.17 13.68 -4.57
CA ALA A 86 17.31 13.05 -5.54
C ALA A 86 16.42 14.06 -6.28
N GLU A 87 15.90 13.66 -7.43
CA GLU A 87 14.89 14.46 -8.11
C GLU A 87 13.57 14.45 -7.32
N ALA A 88 12.83 15.57 -7.38
CA ALA A 88 11.53 15.67 -6.74
C ALA A 88 10.51 14.70 -7.39
N PHE A 89 9.59 14.17 -6.57
CA PHE A 89 8.35 13.59 -7.10
C PHE A 89 7.58 14.69 -7.84
N THR A 90 7.03 14.35 -9.00
CA THR A 90 6.24 15.29 -9.81
C THR A 90 4.96 14.63 -10.28
N LEU A 91 3.88 15.39 -10.29
CA LEU A 91 2.60 14.98 -10.84
C LEU A 91 2.58 15.07 -12.36
N GLY A 92 1.77 14.24 -13.02
CA GLY A 92 1.53 14.28 -14.45
C GLY A 92 0.70 15.51 -14.86
N GLU A 93 0.56 15.73 -16.17
CA GLU A 93 -0.27 16.82 -16.68
C GLU A 93 -1.75 16.62 -16.27
N GLY A 94 -2.31 17.63 -15.60
CA GLY A 94 -3.67 17.62 -15.08
C GLY A 94 -3.86 16.82 -13.79
N GLU A 95 -2.80 16.23 -13.22
CA GLU A 95 -2.82 15.61 -11.91
C GLU A 95 -2.61 16.64 -10.81
N TYR A 96 -3.25 16.42 -9.65
CA TYR A 96 -3.19 17.30 -8.49
C TYR A 96 -3.61 16.57 -7.21
N PHE A 97 -3.24 17.16 -6.08
CA PHE A 97 -3.80 16.81 -4.78
C PHE A 97 -4.58 18.01 -4.22
N GLU A 98 -5.51 17.73 -3.33
CA GLU A 98 -6.23 18.74 -2.58
C GLU A 98 -6.27 18.36 -1.10
N TYR A 99 -6.25 19.39 -0.24
CA TYR A 99 -6.54 19.24 1.18
C TYR A 99 -7.62 20.20 1.63
N ARG A 100 -8.32 19.85 2.70
CA ARG A 100 -9.16 20.80 3.46
C ARG A 100 -9.02 20.52 4.96
N VAL A 101 -9.27 21.55 5.78
CA VAL A 101 -9.29 21.44 7.24
C VAL A 101 -10.69 21.78 7.75
N GLY A 102 -11.24 20.89 8.58
CA GLY A 102 -12.61 21.00 9.07
C GLY A 102 -13.62 21.13 7.93
N ASN A 103 -14.47 22.16 8.00
CA ASN A 103 -15.46 22.48 6.98
C ASN A 103 -14.98 23.55 5.96
N GLY A 104 -13.66 23.76 5.87
CA GLY A 104 -13.09 24.73 4.93
C GLY A 104 -13.18 24.30 3.47
N ASP A 105 -12.73 25.18 2.58
CA ASP A 105 -12.64 24.90 1.14
C ASP A 105 -11.49 23.93 0.83
N TRP A 106 -11.62 23.20 -0.29
CA TRP A 106 -10.54 22.41 -0.84
C TRP A 106 -9.44 23.30 -1.44
N ASN A 107 -8.21 23.06 -1.06
CA ASN A 107 -7.01 23.76 -1.51
C ASN A 107 -6.18 22.81 -2.39
N GLU A 108 -6.10 23.13 -3.68
CA GLU A 108 -5.31 22.37 -4.66
C GLU A 108 -3.81 22.65 -4.50
N PHE A 109 -2.98 21.59 -4.65
CA PHE A 109 -1.53 21.73 -4.70
C PHE A 109 -0.91 20.69 -5.64
N THR A 110 0.19 21.06 -6.27
CA THR A 110 0.96 20.23 -7.23
C THR A 110 2.44 20.16 -6.86
N SER A 111 2.82 20.70 -5.72
CA SER A 111 4.17 20.71 -5.16
C SER A 111 4.10 20.60 -3.64
N SER A 112 5.24 20.48 -2.98
CA SER A 112 5.33 20.41 -1.52
C SER A 112 4.52 21.49 -0.82
N ILE A 113 3.82 21.11 0.24
CA ILE A 113 3.16 22.02 1.18
C ILE A 113 3.68 21.77 2.59
N ALA A 114 3.71 22.80 3.42
CA ALA A 114 4.26 22.72 4.77
C ALA A 114 3.39 23.46 5.78
N ASP A 115 3.45 22.97 7.03
CA ASP A 115 2.91 23.60 8.23
C ASP A 115 1.41 23.98 8.15
N VAL A 116 0.60 23.12 7.48
CA VAL A 116 -0.86 23.28 7.44
C VAL A 116 -1.43 22.92 8.81
N PRO A 117 -2.01 23.87 9.57
CA PRO A 117 -2.54 23.58 10.90
C PRO A 117 -3.86 22.81 10.81
N PHE A 118 -4.05 21.81 11.70
CA PHE A 118 -5.27 21.02 11.83
C PHE A 118 -5.41 20.45 13.25
N GLY A 119 -6.48 19.74 13.50
CA GLY A 119 -6.74 19.10 14.80
C GLY A 119 -7.35 20.05 15.83
N GLY A 120 -7.74 19.51 17.00
CA GLY A 120 -8.40 20.27 18.04
C GLY A 120 -9.62 21.05 17.53
N SER A 121 -9.64 22.36 17.78
CA SER A 121 -10.73 23.24 17.36
C SER A 121 -10.74 23.57 15.84
N LEU A 122 -9.65 23.29 15.12
CA LEU A 122 -9.54 23.49 13.68
C LEU A 122 -10.26 22.39 12.89
N GLY A 123 -10.41 21.21 13.50
CA GLY A 123 -11.00 20.03 12.87
C GLY A 123 -9.98 19.17 12.10
N ASP A 124 -10.49 18.11 11.48
CA ASP A 124 -9.70 17.11 10.77
C ASP A 124 -9.13 17.68 9.46
N LEU A 125 -7.95 17.17 9.08
CA LEU A 125 -7.41 17.42 7.75
C LEU A 125 -7.80 16.25 6.83
N GLN A 126 -8.39 16.58 5.68
CA GLN A 126 -8.75 15.62 4.65
C GLN A 126 -7.91 15.82 3.40
N LEU A 127 -7.54 14.70 2.77
CA LEU A 127 -6.81 14.65 1.50
C LEU A 127 -7.61 13.93 0.43
N ARG A 128 -7.47 14.38 -0.80
CA ARG A 128 -7.93 13.71 -2.01
C ARG A 128 -7.04 14.09 -3.20
N GLY A 129 -7.16 13.37 -4.32
CA GLY A 129 -6.34 13.70 -5.49
C GLY A 129 -6.78 13.03 -6.77
N ILE A 130 -6.14 13.44 -7.83
CA ILE A 130 -6.09 12.77 -9.13
C ILE A 130 -4.61 12.54 -9.43
N SER A 131 -4.12 11.31 -9.19
CA SER A 131 -2.74 10.94 -9.44
C SER A 131 -2.65 9.45 -9.80
N SER A 132 -2.48 9.14 -11.06
CA SER A 132 -2.42 7.76 -11.56
C SER A 132 -1.28 6.93 -10.94
N ARG A 133 -0.23 7.60 -10.47
CA ARG A 133 0.94 6.99 -9.84
C ARG A 133 0.93 7.01 -8.32
N GLY A 134 -0.10 7.60 -7.70
CA GLY A 134 -0.11 7.81 -6.25
C GLY A 134 0.89 8.89 -5.82
N SER A 135 1.86 8.56 -4.97
CA SER A 135 2.80 9.53 -4.36
C SER A 135 4.28 9.19 -4.60
N ALA A 136 4.59 8.21 -5.47
CA ALA A 136 5.95 7.76 -5.74
C ALA A 136 6.13 7.13 -7.13
N TYR A 137 7.38 6.95 -7.56
CA TYR A 137 7.78 6.20 -8.75
C TYR A 137 8.31 4.81 -8.39
N SER A 138 8.36 3.89 -9.36
CA SER A 138 8.66 2.47 -9.13
C SER A 138 10.12 2.16 -8.79
N SER A 139 11.04 2.83 -9.46
CA SER A 139 12.47 2.44 -9.47
C SER A 139 13.39 3.52 -8.94
N ASP A 140 12.89 4.74 -8.84
CA ASP A 140 13.70 5.88 -8.52
C ASP A 140 13.55 6.28 -7.06
N GLU A 141 14.50 7.01 -6.54
CA GLU A 141 14.43 7.64 -5.22
C GLU A 141 13.40 8.80 -5.18
N LYS A 142 12.51 8.87 -6.20
CA LYS A 142 11.47 9.89 -6.34
C LYS A 142 10.21 9.44 -5.62
N PHE A 143 10.02 9.93 -4.44
CA PHE A 143 8.84 9.69 -3.62
C PHE A 143 8.52 10.92 -2.78
N SER A 144 7.33 10.95 -2.20
CA SER A 144 6.94 12.04 -1.31
C SER A 144 6.68 11.50 0.10
N ILE A 145 6.87 12.37 1.11
CA ILE A 145 6.69 12.01 2.52
C ILE A 145 5.72 12.99 3.18
N ILE A 146 4.76 12.45 3.93
CA ILE A 146 3.95 13.19 4.88
C ILE A 146 4.67 13.25 6.23
N SER A 147 4.57 14.37 6.92
CA SER A 147 5.08 14.54 8.27
C SER A 147 4.18 15.44 9.11
N PHE A 148 4.28 15.30 10.44
CA PHE A 148 3.56 16.08 11.41
C PHE A 148 4.54 16.85 12.31
N GLY A 149 4.29 18.14 12.54
CA GLY A 149 5.27 19.02 13.23
C GLY A 149 5.07 19.14 14.74
N GLY A 150 3.93 18.69 15.29
CA GLY A 150 3.65 18.74 16.72
C GLY A 150 3.80 17.38 17.40
N ASP A 151 3.61 17.34 18.72
CA ASP A 151 3.71 16.13 19.54
C ASP A 151 2.38 15.36 19.67
N ALA A 152 1.26 15.95 19.21
CA ALA A 152 -0.05 15.30 19.30
C ALA A 152 -0.09 14.03 18.45
N ARG A 153 -0.71 12.99 19.00
CA ARG A 153 -0.98 11.75 18.25
C ARG A 153 -1.96 12.03 17.12
N VAL A 154 -1.73 11.39 15.99
CA VAL A 154 -2.53 11.54 14.76
C VAL A 154 -3.14 10.20 14.39
N SER A 155 -4.47 10.13 14.34
CA SER A 155 -5.16 9.02 13.71
C SER A 155 -5.34 9.29 12.22
N CYS A 156 -5.21 8.25 11.41
CA CYS A 156 -5.51 8.30 9.98
C CYS A 156 -6.61 7.28 9.65
N SER A 157 -7.51 7.66 8.77
CA SER A 157 -8.62 6.82 8.29
C SER A 157 -8.94 7.14 6.84
N GLY A 158 -9.94 6.46 6.25
CA GLY A 158 -10.36 6.67 4.88
C GLY A 158 -9.73 5.67 3.92
N ASP A 159 -9.92 5.87 2.63
CA ASP A 159 -9.48 4.96 1.57
C ASP A 159 -8.36 5.63 0.76
N ILE A 160 -7.20 4.99 0.71
CA ILE A 160 -6.01 5.55 0.02
C ILE A 160 -6.25 5.78 -1.48
N ARG A 161 -7.20 5.06 -2.10
CA ARG A 161 -7.55 5.22 -3.51
C ARG A 161 -8.13 6.61 -3.82
N THR A 162 -8.63 7.32 -2.82
CA THR A 162 -9.11 8.70 -2.99
C THR A 162 -7.99 9.69 -3.32
N ILE A 163 -6.73 9.33 -3.14
CA ILE A 163 -5.55 10.09 -3.61
C ILE A 163 -5.28 9.78 -5.09
N VAL A 164 -5.65 8.56 -5.57
CA VAL A 164 -5.48 8.17 -6.97
C VAL A 164 -6.55 8.79 -7.85
N ASN A 165 -7.81 8.64 -7.46
CA ASN A 165 -8.97 9.20 -8.16
C ASN A 165 -10.16 9.36 -7.21
N PHE A 166 -10.33 10.53 -6.61
CA PHE A 166 -11.41 10.74 -5.65
C PHE A 166 -12.81 10.81 -6.30
N GLU A 167 -12.91 11.07 -7.60
CA GLU A 167 -14.20 11.14 -8.29
C GLU A 167 -14.83 9.75 -8.49
N ASP A 168 -14.00 8.70 -8.61
CA ASP A 168 -14.42 7.30 -8.77
C ASP A 168 -13.40 6.35 -8.09
N TYR A 169 -13.20 6.55 -6.78
CA TYR A 169 -12.14 5.86 -6.05
C TYR A 169 -12.39 4.35 -5.92
N GLU A 170 -13.64 3.90 -5.92
CA GLU A 170 -13.98 2.48 -5.83
C GLU A 170 -13.50 1.69 -7.06
N ASN A 171 -13.45 2.35 -8.23
CA ASN A 171 -12.96 1.79 -9.49
C ASN A 171 -11.61 2.37 -9.91
N ALA A 172 -10.89 3.06 -9.00
CA ALA A 172 -9.59 3.63 -9.31
C ALA A 172 -8.60 2.54 -9.72
N ASN A 173 -7.93 2.75 -10.85
CA ASN A 173 -6.86 1.84 -11.29
C ASN A 173 -5.62 2.05 -10.43
N THR A 174 -5.28 1.06 -9.61
CA THR A 174 -4.13 1.07 -8.71
C THR A 174 -2.92 0.31 -9.24
N SER A 175 -2.98 -0.26 -10.46
CA SER A 175 -1.90 -1.09 -11.02
C SER A 175 -0.56 -0.36 -11.16
N GLU A 176 -0.57 0.97 -11.25
CA GLU A 176 0.62 1.82 -11.30
C GLU A 176 0.78 2.72 -10.07
N ALA A 177 -0.20 2.72 -9.15
CA ALA A 177 -0.17 3.57 -7.98
C ALA A 177 0.83 3.04 -6.95
N ARG A 178 1.64 3.94 -6.41
CA ARG A 178 2.66 3.66 -5.39
C ARG A 178 2.58 4.69 -4.28
N PHE A 179 2.70 4.18 -3.05
CA PHE A 179 2.71 4.99 -1.84
C PHE A 179 3.99 4.73 -1.04
N LYS A 180 5.08 4.37 -1.75
CA LYS A 180 6.40 4.15 -1.17
C LYS A 180 6.77 5.29 -0.23
N SER A 181 7.14 4.96 1.00
CA SER A 181 7.61 5.89 2.03
C SER A 181 6.62 7.02 2.41
N LEU A 182 5.34 6.98 2.01
CA LEU A 182 4.42 8.10 2.22
C LEU A 182 4.32 8.53 3.70
N PHE A 183 4.35 7.59 4.64
CA PHE A 183 4.34 7.82 6.09
C PHE A 183 5.68 7.48 6.77
N TYR A 184 6.79 7.55 6.03
CA TYR A 184 8.12 7.23 6.55
C TYR A 184 8.49 8.10 7.74
N CYS A 185 8.83 7.45 8.88
CA CYS A 185 9.20 8.13 10.13
C CYS A 185 8.13 9.14 10.63
N CYS A 186 6.85 8.73 10.65
CA CYS A 186 5.76 9.46 11.29
C CYS A 186 5.50 8.91 12.71
N PRO A 187 6.27 9.29 13.75
CA PRO A 187 6.14 8.73 15.08
C PRO A 187 4.82 9.12 15.78
N GLN A 188 4.10 10.15 15.30
CA GLN A 188 2.81 10.58 15.82
C GLN A 188 1.65 9.70 15.32
N LEU A 189 1.82 8.97 14.20
CA LEU A 189 0.77 8.21 13.54
C LEU A 189 0.38 6.98 14.36
N ILE A 190 -0.91 6.85 14.76
CA ILE A 190 -1.41 5.74 15.58
C ILE A 190 -2.30 4.77 14.81
N SER A 191 -2.86 5.16 13.67
CA SER A 191 -3.65 4.32 12.77
C SER A 191 -3.41 4.69 11.31
N ALA A 192 -3.78 3.81 10.40
CA ALA A 192 -3.56 3.93 8.97
C ALA A 192 -4.88 4.03 8.19
N PRO A 193 -4.90 4.58 6.95
CA PRO A 193 -6.05 4.47 6.06
C PRO A 193 -6.19 3.04 5.53
N ASP A 194 -7.30 2.76 4.82
CA ASP A 194 -7.52 1.47 4.17
C ASP A 194 -6.69 1.33 2.87
N PHE A 195 -6.18 0.12 2.63
CA PHE A 195 -5.44 -0.28 1.42
C PHE A 195 -6.14 -1.45 0.73
N PRO A 196 -7.26 -1.23 0.05
CA PRO A 196 -8.09 -2.31 -0.48
C PRO A 196 -7.63 -2.92 -1.80
N ALA A 197 -6.48 -2.52 -2.35
CA ALA A 197 -5.95 -3.10 -3.59
C ALA A 197 -5.65 -4.59 -3.42
N THR A 198 -6.08 -5.41 -4.38
CA THR A 198 -5.84 -6.86 -4.44
C THR A 198 -4.69 -7.24 -5.36
N GLU A 199 -4.32 -6.36 -6.28
CA GLU A 199 -3.15 -6.47 -7.17
C GLU A 199 -2.21 -5.30 -6.90
N LEU A 200 -0.93 -5.57 -6.75
CA LEU A 200 0.05 -4.59 -6.32
C LEU A 200 1.08 -4.29 -7.41
N ALA A 201 1.55 -3.03 -7.44
CA ALA A 201 2.69 -2.60 -8.25
C ALA A 201 4.02 -2.89 -7.54
N THR A 202 5.10 -2.97 -8.29
CA THR A 202 6.47 -3.07 -7.76
C THR A 202 6.78 -1.88 -6.85
N TYR A 203 7.29 -2.15 -5.63
CA TYR A 203 7.59 -1.15 -4.58
C TYR A 203 6.37 -0.33 -4.08
N CYS A 204 5.12 -0.73 -4.34
CA CYS A 204 3.97 0.14 -4.08
C CYS A 204 3.81 0.57 -2.61
N TYR A 205 4.12 -0.28 -1.65
CA TYR A 205 4.05 0.00 -0.21
C TYR A 205 5.40 -0.18 0.50
N CYS A 206 6.51 -0.17 -0.26
CA CYS A 206 7.85 -0.23 0.30
C CYS A 206 8.08 0.93 1.28
N ASP A 207 8.62 0.63 2.48
CA ASP A 207 8.91 1.62 3.53
C ASP A 207 7.70 2.46 3.98
N LEU A 208 6.45 2.09 3.64
CA LEU A 208 5.27 2.95 3.79
C LEU A 208 5.09 3.48 5.21
N PHE A 209 5.23 2.63 6.22
CA PHE A 209 5.13 2.97 7.65
C PHE A 209 6.46 2.76 8.41
N TYR A 210 7.58 2.72 7.69
CA TYR A 210 8.89 2.58 8.35
C TYR A 210 9.05 3.60 9.50
N GLY A 211 9.34 3.12 10.71
CA GLY A 211 9.60 3.99 11.86
C GLY A 211 8.37 4.72 12.42
N CYS A 212 7.14 4.29 12.07
CA CYS A 212 5.92 4.78 12.71
C CYS A 212 5.78 4.16 14.11
N THR A 213 6.57 4.65 15.05
CA THR A 213 6.74 4.03 16.37
C THR A 213 5.50 4.03 17.26
N SER A 214 4.49 4.86 16.97
CA SER A 214 3.20 4.89 17.67
C SER A 214 2.09 4.11 16.97
N LEU A 215 2.33 3.51 15.78
CA LEU A 215 1.33 2.75 15.05
C LEU A 215 0.98 1.47 15.82
N GLU A 216 -0.25 1.37 16.33
CA GLU A 216 -0.70 0.25 17.18
C GLU A 216 -1.37 -0.88 16.40
N THR A 217 -2.02 -0.56 15.27
CA THR A 217 -2.75 -1.51 14.44
C THR A 217 -2.39 -1.35 12.97
N ALA A 218 -2.06 -2.45 12.31
CA ALA A 218 -1.85 -2.47 10.87
C ALA A 218 -3.19 -2.38 10.11
N PRO A 219 -3.24 -1.74 8.93
CA PRO A 219 -4.38 -1.83 8.03
C PRO A 219 -4.51 -3.25 7.45
N ALA A 220 -5.71 -3.61 6.96
CA ALA A 220 -5.90 -4.83 6.20
C ALA A 220 -5.12 -4.79 4.88
N LEU A 221 -4.49 -5.92 4.51
CA LEU A 221 -3.72 -6.09 3.29
C LEU A 221 -4.30 -7.25 2.46
N PRO A 222 -5.37 -7.03 1.71
CA PRO A 222 -6.12 -8.09 1.04
C PRO A 222 -5.45 -8.62 -0.24
N ALA A 223 -4.30 -8.07 -0.66
CA ALA A 223 -3.67 -8.43 -1.92
C ALA A 223 -3.20 -9.90 -1.94
N ASP A 224 -3.63 -10.62 -2.96
CA ASP A 224 -3.24 -12.00 -3.28
C ASP A 224 -2.37 -12.07 -4.54
N VAL A 225 -2.29 -11.00 -5.35
CA VAL A 225 -1.37 -10.82 -6.47
C VAL A 225 -0.31 -9.80 -6.09
N LEU A 226 0.89 -10.31 -5.78
CA LEU A 226 2.02 -9.49 -5.32
C LEU A 226 2.96 -9.13 -6.48
N ALA A 227 3.65 -8.01 -6.33
CA ALA A 227 4.78 -7.60 -7.18
C ALA A 227 6.07 -7.52 -6.37
N ASP A 228 7.20 -7.42 -7.05
CA ASP A 228 8.52 -7.36 -6.42
C ASP A 228 8.60 -6.18 -5.43
N TYR A 229 9.12 -6.47 -4.24
CA TYR A 229 9.36 -5.50 -3.17
C TYR A 229 8.11 -4.72 -2.72
N CYS A 230 6.89 -5.21 -2.99
CA CYS A 230 5.65 -4.47 -2.76
C CYS A 230 5.41 -4.09 -1.30
N TYR A 231 5.79 -4.92 -0.35
CA TYR A 231 5.70 -4.69 1.10
C TYR A 231 7.07 -4.65 1.81
N LEU A 232 8.17 -4.49 1.03
CA LEU A 232 9.51 -4.41 1.61
C LEU A 232 9.55 -3.37 2.74
N ARG A 233 9.94 -3.79 3.95
CA ARG A 233 10.10 -2.94 5.15
C ARG A 233 8.86 -2.10 5.51
N MET A 234 7.65 -2.54 5.11
CA MET A 234 6.43 -1.73 5.27
C MET A 234 6.21 -1.26 6.70
N PHE A 235 6.44 -2.12 7.71
CA PHE A 235 6.29 -1.82 9.12
C PHE A 235 7.61 -1.89 9.91
N LEU A 236 8.76 -1.79 9.25
CA LEU A 236 10.05 -1.86 9.92
C LEU A 236 10.14 -0.80 11.02
N ASN A 237 10.52 -1.22 12.26
CA ASN A 237 10.58 -0.37 13.46
C ASN A 237 9.24 0.27 13.89
N CYS A 238 8.10 -0.34 13.58
CA CYS A 238 6.82 0.03 14.19
C CYS A 238 6.71 -0.59 15.59
N SER A 239 7.45 -0.06 16.55
CA SER A 239 7.67 -0.68 17.87
C SER A 239 6.41 -0.81 18.74
N SER A 240 5.32 -0.08 18.46
CA SER A 240 4.03 -0.19 19.13
C SER A 240 3.02 -1.11 18.43
N LEU A 241 3.37 -1.69 17.27
CA LEU A 241 2.46 -2.54 16.49
C LEU A 241 2.23 -3.86 17.22
N LYS A 242 0.97 -4.12 17.62
CA LYS A 242 0.57 -5.30 18.42
C LYS A 242 0.10 -6.49 17.58
N THR A 243 -0.53 -6.21 16.45
CA THR A 243 -1.13 -7.22 15.58
C THR A 243 -0.71 -7.02 14.14
N ALA A 244 -0.21 -8.08 13.51
CA ALA A 244 0.07 -8.08 12.07
C ALA A 244 -1.22 -8.24 11.27
N PRO A 245 -1.30 -7.72 10.04
CA PRO A 245 -2.39 -8.01 9.12
C PRO A 245 -2.29 -9.45 8.61
N GLU A 246 -3.40 -9.99 8.09
CA GLU A 246 -3.38 -11.21 7.31
C GLU A 246 -2.59 -11.01 6.01
N LEU A 247 -1.84 -12.04 5.58
CA LEU A 247 -1.06 -12.05 4.34
C LEU A 247 -1.59 -13.17 3.44
N PRO A 248 -2.63 -12.93 2.61
CA PRO A 248 -3.36 -13.99 1.93
C PRO A 248 -2.63 -14.60 0.72
N ALA A 249 -1.60 -13.96 0.19
CA ALA A 249 -0.93 -14.37 -1.03
C ALA A 249 -0.29 -15.77 -0.91
N THR A 250 -0.61 -16.64 -1.86
CA THR A 250 -0.05 -18.00 -1.96
C THR A 250 1.12 -18.08 -2.92
N ASN A 251 1.28 -17.10 -3.81
CA ASN A 251 2.41 -16.94 -4.70
C ASN A 251 3.17 -15.67 -4.31
N LEU A 252 4.45 -15.82 -4.02
CA LEU A 252 5.29 -14.71 -3.58
C LEU A 252 6.08 -14.13 -4.76
N ALA A 253 6.32 -12.82 -4.71
CA ALA A 253 7.22 -12.10 -5.59
C ALA A 253 8.56 -11.83 -4.89
N THR A 254 9.58 -11.41 -5.64
CA THR A 254 10.91 -11.12 -5.10
C THR A 254 10.85 -10.05 -4.02
N GLY A 255 11.44 -10.32 -2.85
CA GLY A 255 11.54 -9.34 -1.76
C GLY A 255 10.20 -8.81 -1.23
N CYS A 256 9.07 -9.47 -1.54
CA CYS A 256 7.74 -8.92 -1.28
C CYS A 256 7.46 -8.65 0.21
N TYR A 257 7.99 -9.46 1.14
CA TYR A 257 7.85 -9.31 2.59
C TYR A 257 9.19 -9.04 3.30
N GLY A 258 10.24 -8.69 2.58
CA GLY A 258 11.57 -8.46 3.15
C GLY A 258 11.51 -7.45 4.31
N ASP A 259 12.04 -7.84 5.49
CA ASP A 259 12.12 -7.03 6.72
C ASP A 259 10.78 -6.40 7.17
N MET A 260 9.63 -6.95 6.72
CA MET A 260 8.32 -6.29 6.83
C MET A 260 7.97 -5.89 8.26
N PHE A 261 8.22 -6.74 9.25
CA PHE A 261 7.94 -6.50 10.66
C PHE A 261 9.22 -6.42 11.53
N MET A 262 10.38 -6.27 10.92
CA MET A 262 11.62 -6.17 11.69
C MET A 262 11.58 -5.02 12.69
N GLY A 263 11.87 -5.29 13.98
CA GLY A 263 11.84 -4.28 15.04
C GLY A 263 10.43 -3.89 15.51
N CYS A 264 9.40 -4.71 15.24
CA CYS A 264 8.07 -4.56 15.82
C CYS A 264 8.04 -5.23 17.21
N ASP A 265 8.62 -4.56 18.20
CA ASP A 265 8.88 -5.15 19.54
C ASP A 265 7.60 -5.54 20.30
N ALA A 266 6.47 -4.84 20.02
CA ALA A 266 5.17 -5.11 20.64
C ALA A 266 4.34 -6.16 19.89
N LEU A 267 4.82 -6.74 18.80
CA LEU A 267 4.06 -7.68 17.99
C LEU A 267 3.89 -9.02 18.71
N GLU A 268 2.64 -9.34 19.09
CA GLU A 268 2.31 -10.50 19.93
C GLU A 268 2.16 -11.80 19.12
N SER A 269 1.84 -11.71 17.83
CA SER A 269 1.60 -12.87 16.96
C SER A 269 2.05 -12.63 15.53
N ALA A 270 2.67 -13.66 14.92
CA ALA A 270 2.97 -13.64 13.49
C ALA A 270 1.72 -13.99 12.66
N PRO A 271 1.55 -13.41 11.47
CA PRO A 271 0.53 -13.87 10.51
C PRO A 271 0.87 -15.27 10.02
N VAL A 272 -0.16 -16.02 9.58
CA VAL A 272 0.07 -17.28 8.88
C VAL A 272 0.62 -16.97 7.50
N LEU A 273 1.73 -17.64 7.12
CA LEU A 273 2.30 -17.54 5.78
C LEU A 273 1.74 -18.68 4.90
N PRO A 274 0.73 -18.40 4.04
CA PRO A 274 0.00 -19.42 3.30
C PRO A 274 0.73 -19.94 2.07
N ALA A 275 1.78 -19.23 1.62
CA ALA A 275 2.57 -19.61 0.46
C ALA A 275 3.12 -21.04 0.60
N THR A 276 2.99 -21.83 -0.47
CA THR A 276 3.49 -23.22 -0.50
C THR A 276 4.95 -23.30 -0.94
N GLN A 277 5.48 -22.23 -1.49
CA GLN A 277 6.86 -22.07 -1.96
C GLN A 277 7.41 -20.72 -1.48
N LEU A 278 8.60 -20.72 -0.90
CA LEU A 278 9.32 -19.51 -0.49
C LEU A 278 10.45 -19.23 -1.48
N HIS A 279 10.76 -17.96 -1.68
CA HIS A 279 11.90 -17.49 -2.45
C HIS A 279 12.94 -16.90 -1.51
N ARG A 280 14.22 -17.01 -1.83
CA ARG A 280 15.34 -16.59 -0.98
C ARG A 280 15.22 -15.13 -0.49
N GLU A 281 14.70 -14.24 -1.32
CA GLU A 281 14.64 -12.81 -1.02
C GLU A 281 13.25 -12.32 -0.59
N CYS A 282 12.22 -13.19 -0.65
CA CYS A 282 10.84 -12.74 -0.38
C CYS A 282 10.60 -12.41 1.09
N ASP A 283 11.39 -12.94 2.01
CA ASP A 283 11.06 -12.94 3.44
C ASP A 283 12.27 -12.61 4.36
N GLY A 284 13.34 -12.02 3.85
CA GLY A 284 14.53 -11.70 4.64
C GLY A 284 14.14 -11.02 5.96
N SER A 285 14.58 -11.57 7.11
CA SER A 285 14.38 -11.02 8.48
C SER A 285 12.96 -10.55 8.84
N ILE A 286 11.92 -11.15 8.25
CA ILE A 286 10.52 -10.67 8.35
C ILE A 286 10.07 -10.38 9.79
N PHE A 287 10.51 -11.17 10.78
CA PHE A 287 10.21 -11.01 12.20
C PHE A 287 11.45 -10.71 13.07
N GLY A 288 12.54 -10.24 12.46
CA GLY A 288 13.74 -9.89 13.20
C GLY A 288 13.45 -8.87 14.30
N GLY A 289 13.81 -9.16 15.56
CA GLY A 289 13.55 -8.27 16.68
C GLY A 289 12.15 -8.33 17.30
N CYS A 290 11.20 -9.09 16.76
CA CYS A 290 9.85 -9.25 17.33
C CYS A 290 9.88 -10.21 18.53
N GLU A 291 10.33 -9.76 19.69
CA GLU A 291 10.66 -10.63 20.84
C GLU A 291 9.44 -11.32 21.50
N LEU A 292 8.23 -10.81 21.31
CA LEU A 292 6.99 -11.37 21.88
C LEU A 292 6.41 -12.50 21.05
N ILE A 293 6.80 -12.65 19.78
CA ILE A 293 6.33 -13.75 18.92
C ILE A 293 6.93 -15.06 19.43
N ASN A 294 6.06 -16.01 19.76
CA ASN A 294 6.44 -17.34 20.22
C ASN A 294 5.88 -18.47 19.34
N GLU A 295 5.04 -18.16 18.36
CA GLU A 295 4.51 -19.13 17.39
C GLU A 295 4.57 -18.54 15.97
N VAL A 296 5.06 -19.36 15.03
CA VAL A 296 5.10 -19.02 13.59
C VAL A 296 4.53 -20.17 12.78
N HIS A 297 3.59 -19.86 11.87
CA HIS A 297 2.91 -20.84 11.03
C HIS A 297 3.30 -20.66 9.56
N ILE A 298 3.93 -21.68 8.98
CA ILE A 298 4.45 -21.67 7.61
C ILE A 298 3.86 -22.86 6.84
N LYS A 299 3.13 -22.59 5.76
CA LYS A 299 2.58 -23.63 4.90
C LYS A 299 3.52 -24.09 3.78
N ALA A 300 4.67 -23.43 3.62
CA ALA A 300 5.64 -23.76 2.59
C ALA A 300 6.11 -25.21 2.68
N LYS A 301 6.33 -25.80 1.51
CA LYS A 301 6.85 -27.15 1.32
C LYS A 301 8.22 -27.14 0.65
N THR A 302 8.50 -26.09 -0.12
CA THR A 302 9.74 -25.94 -0.89
C THR A 302 10.28 -24.52 -0.77
N ILE A 303 11.57 -24.37 -1.03
CA ILE A 303 12.26 -23.08 -1.15
C ILE A 303 12.91 -23.05 -2.52
N VAL A 304 12.78 -21.91 -3.22
CA VAL A 304 13.42 -21.66 -4.50
C VAL A 304 14.60 -20.72 -4.27
N LEU A 305 15.77 -21.15 -4.71
CA LEU A 305 16.97 -20.31 -4.70
C LEU A 305 17.21 -19.74 -6.09
N LEU A 306 17.61 -18.49 -6.15
CA LEU A 306 18.18 -17.90 -7.35
C LEU A 306 19.60 -18.44 -7.52
N THR A 307 19.91 -19.06 -8.64
CA THR A 307 21.28 -19.37 -8.99
C THR A 307 21.88 -18.18 -9.69
N ASP A 308 22.91 -17.60 -9.08
CA ASP A 308 23.75 -16.61 -9.75
C ASP A 308 24.62 -17.34 -10.77
N SER A 309 24.17 -17.40 -12.02
CA SER A 309 24.87 -18.08 -13.10
C SER A 309 25.97 -17.23 -13.76
N GLY A 310 26.31 -16.06 -13.18
CA GLY A 310 27.45 -15.23 -13.59
C GLY A 310 27.38 -14.58 -14.98
N GLU A 311 26.67 -15.15 -15.92
CA GLU A 311 26.38 -14.61 -17.25
C GLU A 311 25.05 -15.21 -17.76
N GLY A 312 23.91 -14.55 -17.44
CA GLY A 312 22.58 -14.96 -17.90
C GLY A 312 21.46 -14.48 -16.99
N GLU A 313 20.21 -14.66 -17.44
CA GLU A 313 19.04 -14.45 -16.60
C GLU A 313 19.12 -15.40 -15.39
N PRO A 314 18.78 -14.95 -14.17
CA PRO A 314 18.80 -15.80 -12.99
C PRO A 314 17.84 -16.99 -13.17
N GLU A 315 18.36 -18.21 -13.03
CA GLU A 315 17.55 -19.42 -13.07
C GLU A 315 17.06 -19.76 -11.67
N PHE A 316 15.76 -20.02 -11.54
CA PHE A 316 15.16 -20.55 -10.32
C PHE A 316 15.44 -22.05 -10.23
N ARG A 317 16.07 -22.50 -9.16
CA ARG A 317 16.22 -23.92 -8.84
C ARG A 317 15.37 -24.30 -7.63
N GLU A 318 14.61 -25.39 -7.75
CA GLU A 318 14.05 -26.04 -6.57
C GLU A 318 15.20 -26.52 -5.67
N PHE A 319 15.03 -26.30 -4.38
CA PHE A 319 16.01 -26.72 -3.39
C PHE A 319 16.11 -28.27 -3.35
N ASP A 320 17.30 -28.81 -3.59
CA ASP A 320 17.62 -30.23 -3.31
C ASP A 320 18.20 -30.33 -1.91
N ILE A 321 17.47 -30.97 -1.00
CA ILE A 321 17.91 -31.24 0.38
C ILE A 321 19.23 -32.02 0.45
N ASN A 322 19.60 -32.78 -0.60
CA ASN A 322 20.81 -33.54 -0.67
C ASN A 322 22.01 -32.70 -1.12
N ASP A 323 21.77 -31.51 -1.66
CA ASP A 323 22.85 -30.61 -2.05
C ASP A 323 23.30 -29.76 -0.84
N ARG A 324 24.57 -29.97 -0.46
CA ARG A 324 25.18 -29.33 0.71
C ARG A 324 25.37 -27.84 0.54
N ALA A 325 25.59 -27.34 -0.69
CA ALA A 325 25.73 -25.90 -0.99
C ALA A 325 24.36 -25.21 -0.87
N CYS A 326 23.30 -25.80 -1.45
CA CYS A 326 21.94 -25.30 -1.32
C CYS A 326 21.49 -25.22 0.14
N ARG A 327 21.81 -26.21 0.98
CA ARG A 327 21.51 -26.19 2.43
C ARG A 327 22.13 -24.98 3.12
N PHE A 328 23.38 -24.68 2.85
CA PHE A 328 24.08 -23.54 3.44
C PHE A 328 23.44 -22.19 3.08
N GLU A 329 23.02 -22.01 1.83
CA GLU A 329 22.34 -20.80 1.36
C GLU A 329 20.97 -20.62 2.00
N VAL A 330 20.18 -21.70 2.10
CA VAL A 330 18.86 -21.68 2.78
C VAL A 330 19.01 -21.29 4.24
N THR A 331 20.01 -21.82 4.94
CA THR A 331 20.26 -21.48 6.34
C THR A 331 20.52 -20.00 6.52
N ASN A 332 21.35 -19.41 5.66
CA ASN A 332 21.64 -17.99 5.73
C ASN A 332 20.39 -17.14 5.41
N ALA A 333 19.56 -17.56 4.45
CA ALA A 333 18.33 -16.88 4.09
C ALA A 333 17.31 -16.86 5.23
N LEU A 334 17.23 -17.94 6.01
CA LEU A 334 16.26 -18.10 7.11
C LEU A 334 16.82 -17.74 8.50
N MET A 335 18.13 -17.50 8.62
CA MET A 335 18.81 -17.32 9.90
C MET A 335 18.27 -16.16 10.74
N TYR A 336 17.82 -15.10 10.09
CA TYR A 336 17.28 -13.88 10.72
C TYR A 336 15.76 -13.82 10.74
N TRP A 337 15.10 -14.85 10.26
CA TRP A 337 13.65 -14.91 10.09
C TRP A 337 12.88 -14.95 11.39
N LEU A 338 13.44 -15.63 12.36
CA LEU A 338 12.81 -15.90 13.64
C LEU A 338 13.27 -14.91 14.70
N PRO A 339 12.35 -14.49 15.59
CA PRO A 339 12.70 -13.69 16.76
C PRO A 339 13.76 -14.38 17.63
N SER A 340 14.53 -13.58 18.37
CA SER A 340 15.58 -14.07 19.27
C SER A 340 15.04 -14.76 20.51
N GLY A 341 13.77 -14.51 20.89
CA GLY A 341 13.12 -15.02 22.09
C GLY A 341 12.93 -16.55 22.14
N GLY A 342 12.72 -17.18 20.99
CA GLY A 342 12.43 -18.61 20.88
C GLY A 342 10.93 -18.92 20.88
N GLY A 343 10.54 -20.15 20.50
CA GLY A 343 9.14 -20.54 20.40
C GLY A 343 8.89 -21.82 19.62
N THR A 344 7.71 -21.91 18.99
CA THR A 344 7.29 -23.08 18.21
C THR A 344 7.02 -22.70 16.76
N ILE A 345 7.58 -23.47 15.84
CA ILE A 345 7.31 -23.35 14.39
C ILE A 345 6.38 -24.48 13.99
N TYR A 346 5.27 -24.12 13.40
CA TYR A 346 4.32 -25.04 12.77
C TYR A 346 4.54 -25.04 11.27
N CYS A 347 5.07 -26.11 10.74
CA CYS A 347 5.37 -26.25 9.31
C CYS A 347 5.20 -27.71 8.83
N SER A 348 5.31 -27.94 7.51
CA SER A 348 5.29 -29.30 6.97
C SER A 348 6.51 -30.08 7.39
N VAL A 349 6.40 -31.44 7.44
CA VAL A 349 7.53 -32.33 7.73
C VAL A 349 8.65 -32.13 6.71
N ALA A 350 8.30 -31.89 5.44
CA ALA A 350 9.29 -31.65 4.40
C ALA A 350 10.07 -30.33 4.68
N PHE A 351 9.38 -29.27 5.01
CA PHE A 351 9.99 -27.99 5.36
C PHE A 351 10.85 -28.07 6.64
N ALA A 352 10.34 -28.79 7.66
CA ALA A 352 11.10 -29.03 8.89
C ALA A 352 12.43 -29.74 8.62
N LYS A 353 12.47 -30.76 7.73
CA LYS A 353 13.70 -31.46 7.34
C LYS A 353 14.69 -30.55 6.59
N LEU A 354 14.17 -29.59 5.82
CA LEU A 354 15.01 -28.59 5.16
C LEU A 354 15.71 -27.68 6.17
N TRP A 355 14.98 -27.24 7.20
CA TRP A 355 15.44 -26.21 8.13
C TRP A 355 16.15 -26.75 9.37
N PHE A 356 15.73 -27.92 9.87
CA PHE A 356 16.19 -28.52 11.12
C PHE A 356 16.88 -29.87 10.92
N SER A 357 17.57 -30.11 9.80
CA SER A 357 18.48 -31.24 9.72
C SER A 357 19.51 -31.13 10.87
N GLU A 358 20.07 -32.26 11.38
CA GLU A 358 20.90 -32.30 12.59
C GLU A 358 22.04 -31.26 12.66
N ASP A 359 22.41 -30.66 11.51
CA ASP A 359 23.41 -29.60 11.37
C ASP A 359 22.85 -28.18 11.50
N PHE A 360 21.53 -27.96 11.63
CA PHE A 360 20.84 -26.69 11.54
C PHE A 360 20.00 -26.33 12.77
N VAL A 361 20.33 -26.85 13.90
CA VAL A 361 19.80 -26.32 15.18
C VAL A 361 20.32 -24.91 15.33
N ARG A 362 19.41 -23.92 15.49
CA ARG A 362 19.84 -22.59 15.92
C ARG A 362 20.80 -22.75 17.09
N PRO A 363 21.96 -22.09 17.13
CA PRO A 363 22.96 -22.29 18.18
C PRO A 363 22.42 -22.13 19.60
N ASP A 364 21.25 -21.44 19.75
CA ASP A 364 20.60 -21.17 21.03
C ASP A 364 19.53 -22.21 21.44
N GLY A 365 19.14 -23.10 20.56
CA GLY A 365 18.16 -24.17 20.85
C GLY A 365 16.76 -23.69 21.26
N LYS A 366 16.43 -22.41 21.05
CA LYS A 366 15.22 -21.79 21.60
C LYS A 366 13.95 -22.09 20.79
N TRP A 367 14.08 -22.43 19.50
CA TRP A 367 12.93 -22.72 18.65
C TRP A 367 12.73 -24.22 18.47
N LYS A 368 11.48 -24.68 18.61
CA LYS A 368 11.07 -26.07 18.43
C LYS A 368 10.17 -26.18 17.20
N VAL A 369 10.27 -27.31 16.49
CA VAL A 369 9.37 -27.62 15.39
C VAL A 369 8.23 -28.50 15.88
N ALA A 370 7.01 -28.10 15.57
CA ALA A 370 5.83 -28.94 15.67
C ALA A 370 5.24 -29.09 14.27
N SER A 371 5.22 -30.30 13.74
CA SER A 371 4.63 -30.57 12.43
C SER A 371 3.11 -30.60 12.53
N ARG A 372 2.40 -29.76 11.77
CA ARG A 372 0.93 -29.72 11.69
C ARG A 372 0.38 -29.77 10.26
N TYR A 373 1.22 -29.66 9.23
CA TYR A 373 0.78 -29.54 7.84
C TYR A 373 1.36 -30.66 6.95
#